data_b15f753f1581ccf6194b7f336f310d95
#
_entry.id   b15f753f1581ccf6194b7f336f310d95
#
_cell.length_a   1.000
_cell.length_b   1.000
_cell.length_c   1.000
_cell.angle_alpha   90.00
_cell.angle_beta   90.00
_cell.angle_gamma   90.00
#
_symmetry.space_group_name_H-M   'P 1'
#
loop_
_entity.id
_entity.type
_entity.pdbx_description
1 polymer ?
#
loop_
_entity_poly.entity_id
_entity_poly.type
_entity_poly.pdbx_seq_one_letter_code
_entity_poly.pdbx_strand_id
1 'polypeptide(L)'
;MVNRFSYAYVSGRLFPLYLRLAVTPPSGLDTLPGYLAPEEGLCLHWLALQVPPGCTAVEIGSFKGKSSAYIASGLAPSARLACVDVWENRAMPYDPPEDVLPEFQRNTTLYRDKIDTYRGLSADVARNWKSRIDLLFIDGDHSYEGCLGDIDAWLPHVRPGGWVAFHDSGQEGVARALRERFPRAARSLGVQSGSIFAARKR
;
A
#
# COMPACT_ATOMS: atom_id res chain seq x y z
N MET A 1 13.59 17.67 -4.10
CA MET A 1 14.28 17.15 -2.89
C MET A 1 13.30 17.25 -1.74
N VAL A 2 12.54 16.19 -1.45
CA VAL A 2 11.61 16.17 -0.31
C VAL A 2 12.46 16.06 0.96
N ASN A 3 12.39 17.10 1.77
CA ASN A 3 13.26 17.31 2.91
C ASN A 3 13.01 16.22 3.98
N ARG A 4 13.99 15.35 4.25
CA ARG A 4 13.95 14.30 5.28
C ARG A 4 13.67 14.82 6.71
N PHE A 5 13.72 16.14 6.92
CA PHE A 5 13.52 16.78 8.24
C PHE A 5 12.04 16.94 8.64
N SER A 6 11.07 16.76 7.75
CA SER A 6 9.67 17.01 8.10
C SER A 6 8.94 15.84 8.76
N TYR A 7 9.50 14.62 8.72
CA TYR A 7 8.81 13.44 9.24
C TYR A 7 8.65 13.43 10.77
N ALA A 8 9.67 13.83 11.52
CA ALA A 8 9.62 13.86 13.00
C ALA A 8 8.67 14.93 13.56
N TYR A 9 8.33 15.94 12.75
CA TYR A 9 7.49 17.08 13.17
C TYR A 9 6.01 16.93 12.78
N VAL A 10 5.66 16.03 11.86
CA VAL A 10 4.32 15.95 11.24
C VAL A 10 3.61 14.63 11.55
N SER A 11 4.10 13.84 12.51
CA SER A 11 3.39 12.64 12.97
C SER A 11 2.11 13.02 13.72
N GLY A 12 1.01 12.28 13.53
CA GLY A 12 -0.25 12.47 14.21
C GLY A 12 -1.26 13.35 13.45
N ARG A 13 -2.03 14.18 14.16
CA ARG A 13 -3.19 14.94 13.62
C ARG A 13 -2.84 15.93 12.49
N LEU A 14 -1.59 16.36 12.36
CA LEU A 14 -1.16 17.31 11.33
C LEU A 14 -0.72 16.64 10.03
N PHE A 15 -0.53 15.32 10.01
CA PHE A 15 -0.05 14.61 8.83
C PHE A 15 -1.00 14.72 7.61
N PRO A 16 -2.33 14.59 7.74
CA PRO A 16 -3.23 14.79 6.60
C PRO A 16 -3.18 16.20 6.03
N LEU A 17 -3.03 17.22 6.88
CA LEU A 17 -2.85 18.61 6.42
C LEU A 17 -1.54 18.79 5.67
N TYR A 18 -0.46 18.21 6.17
CA TYR A 18 0.84 18.21 5.48
C TYR A 18 0.72 17.57 4.09
N LEU A 19 0.07 16.41 3.97
CA LEU A 19 -0.13 15.75 2.68
C LEU A 19 -0.83 16.69 1.67
N ARG A 20 -1.92 17.32 2.08
CA ARG A 20 -2.67 18.24 1.21
C ARG A 20 -1.87 19.46 0.74
N LEU A 21 -0.93 19.93 1.55
CA LEU A 21 -0.13 21.13 1.25
C LEU A 21 1.18 20.83 0.51
N ALA A 22 1.76 19.65 0.72
CA ALA A 22 3.12 19.33 0.29
C ALA A 22 3.19 18.21 -0.77
N VAL A 23 2.09 17.51 -1.02
CA VAL A 23 2.06 16.35 -1.94
C VAL A 23 1.08 16.60 -3.06
N THR A 24 1.57 16.51 -4.30
CA THR A 24 0.73 16.70 -5.48
C THR A 24 0.95 15.53 -6.43
N PRO A 25 0.10 14.50 -6.39
CA PRO A 25 0.13 13.42 -7.37
C PRO A 25 -0.34 13.91 -8.75
N PRO A 26 -0.07 13.17 -9.82
CA PRO A 26 -0.64 13.45 -11.13
C PRO A 26 -2.18 13.55 -11.07
N SER A 27 -2.75 14.44 -11.86
CA SER A 27 -4.20 14.61 -11.95
C SER A 27 -4.89 13.37 -12.53
N GLY A 28 -6.16 13.16 -12.18
CA GLY A 28 -6.99 12.11 -12.74
C GLY A 28 -6.92 10.76 -12.00
N LEU A 29 -6.00 10.57 -11.05
CA LEU A 29 -5.91 9.33 -10.27
C LEU A 29 -7.13 9.12 -9.37
N ASP A 30 -7.74 10.19 -8.89
CA ASP A 30 -8.95 10.18 -8.07
C ASP A 30 -10.18 9.68 -8.81
N THR A 31 -10.20 9.82 -10.15
CA THR A 31 -11.31 9.36 -11.00
C THR A 31 -11.23 7.86 -11.36
N LEU A 32 -10.10 7.20 -11.06
CA LEU A 32 -9.98 5.76 -11.28
C LEU A 32 -10.97 5.00 -10.38
N PRO A 33 -11.57 3.91 -10.88
CA PRO A 33 -12.46 3.06 -10.10
C PRO A 33 -11.69 2.34 -8.99
N GLY A 34 -12.32 2.22 -7.81
CA GLY A 34 -11.75 1.54 -6.64
C GLY A 34 -12.11 2.25 -5.33
N TYR A 35 -11.93 1.54 -4.23
CA TYR A 35 -12.36 1.93 -2.88
C TYR A 35 -11.21 2.64 -2.13
N LEU A 36 -10.78 3.78 -2.64
CA LEU A 36 -9.70 4.58 -2.06
C LEU A 36 -10.11 6.06 -2.03
N ALA A 37 -10.10 6.67 -0.85
CA ALA A 37 -10.38 8.08 -0.69
C ALA A 37 -9.20 8.95 -1.19
N PRO A 38 -9.45 10.21 -1.62
CA PRO A 38 -8.38 11.08 -2.14
C PRO A 38 -7.21 11.28 -1.17
N GLU A 39 -7.47 11.46 0.12
CA GLU A 39 -6.44 11.61 1.15
C GLU A 39 -5.61 10.34 1.39
N GLU A 40 -6.18 9.18 1.14
CA GLU A 40 -5.51 7.89 1.19
C GLU A 40 -4.56 7.73 0.00
N GLY A 41 -5.03 8.13 -1.19
CA GLY A 41 -4.19 8.20 -2.38
C GLY A 41 -2.98 9.13 -2.20
N LEU A 42 -3.17 10.32 -1.60
CA LEU A 42 -2.07 11.21 -1.24
C LEU A 42 -1.05 10.55 -0.29
N CYS A 43 -1.55 9.79 0.69
CA CYS A 43 -0.71 9.05 1.62
C CYS A 43 0.14 7.99 0.90
N LEU A 44 -0.48 7.18 0.05
CA LEU A 44 0.22 6.14 -0.73
C LEU A 44 1.26 6.74 -1.66
N HIS A 45 0.92 7.81 -2.37
CA HIS A 45 1.87 8.53 -3.21
C HIS A 45 3.07 9.05 -2.40
N TRP A 46 2.81 9.66 -1.24
CA TRP A 46 3.87 10.13 -0.35
C TRP A 46 4.75 9.00 0.19
N LEU A 47 4.17 7.86 0.58
CA LEU A 47 4.93 6.68 1.00
C LEU A 47 5.83 6.17 -0.13
N ALA A 48 5.32 6.14 -1.36
CA ALA A 48 6.07 5.73 -2.54
C ALA A 48 7.26 6.66 -2.83
N LEU A 49 7.12 7.98 -2.61
CA LEU A 49 8.23 8.94 -2.71
C LEU A 49 9.38 8.66 -1.72
N GLN A 50 9.12 7.87 -0.65
CA GLN A 50 10.15 7.46 0.32
C GLN A 50 10.91 6.20 -0.11
N VAL A 51 10.47 5.51 -1.16
CA VAL A 51 11.13 4.32 -1.70
C VAL A 51 12.36 4.77 -2.51
N PRO A 52 13.57 4.31 -2.18
CA PRO A 52 14.77 4.72 -2.90
C PRO A 52 14.75 4.24 -4.37
N PRO A 53 15.47 4.92 -5.28
CA PRO A 53 15.67 4.44 -6.64
C PRO A 53 16.21 3.01 -6.68
N GLY A 54 15.70 2.18 -7.58
CA GLY A 54 16.10 0.77 -7.74
C GLY A 54 15.54 -0.18 -6.69
N CYS A 55 14.71 0.32 -5.75
CA CYS A 55 14.10 -0.49 -4.69
C CYS A 55 12.67 -0.91 -5.04
N THR A 56 12.08 -1.76 -4.19
CA THR A 56 10.81 -2.41 -4.46
C THR A 56 9.73 -2.03 -3.45
N ALA A 57 8.57 -1.66 -3.98
CA ALA A 57 7.30 -1.63 -3.26
C ALA A 57 6.49 -2.89 -3.60
N VAL A 58 5.68 -3.37 -2.65
CA VAL A 58 4.73 -4.48 -2.83
C VAL A 58 3.36 -4.04 -2.36
N GLU A 59 2.34 -4.36 -3.13
CA GLU A 59 0.93 -4.18 -2.81
C GLU A 59 0.22 -5.52 -2.81
N ILE A 60 -0.52 -5.81 -1.75
CA ILE A 60 -1.38 -6.97 -1.58
C ILE A 60 -2.83 -6.49 -1.68
N GLY A 61 -3.59 -7.03 -2.63
CA GLY A 61 -4.93 -6.55 -2.93
C GLY A 61 -4.91 -5.32 -3.85
N SER A 62 -4.67 -5.53 -5.14
CA SER A 62 -4.55 -4.45 -6.12
C SER A 62 -5.86 -4.12 -6.84
N PHE A 63 -6.82 -5.04 -6.83
CA PHE A 63 -8.15 -4.90 -7.43
C PHE A 63 -8.12 -4.25 -8.82
N LYS A 64 -8.76 -3.09 -9.00
CA LYS A 64 -8.83 -2.34 -10.26
C LYS A 64 -7.66 -1.35 -10.44
N GLY A 65 -6.69 -1.28 -9.52
CA GLY A 65 -5.42 -0.58 -9.69
C GLY A 65 -5.40 0.90 -9.30
N LYS A 66 -6.42 1.40 -8.59
CA LYS A 66 -6.43 2.81 -8.14
C LYS A 66 -5.28 3.10 -7.17
N SER A 67 -5.12 2.30 -6.13
CA SER A 67 -4.01 2.39 -5.17
C SER A 67 -2.66 2.14 -5.83
N SER A 68 -2.59 1.13 -6.73
CA SER A 68 -1.39 0.84 -7.53
C SER A 68 -0.92 2.05 -8.34
N ALA A 69 -1.85 2.78 -8.98
CA ALA A 69 -1.54 3.98 -9.75
C ALA A 69 -0.99 5.10 -8.86
N TYR A 70 -1.56 5.33 -7.68
CA TYR A 70 -1.04 6.29 -6.71
C TYR A 70 0.38 5.92 -6.23
N ILE A 71 0.61 4.65 -5.88
CA ILE A 71 1.94 4.17 -5.48
C ILE A 71 2.93 4.33 -6.64
N ALA A 72 2.62 3.80 -7.83
CA ALA A 72 3.51 3.85 -8.98
C ALA A 72 3.84 5.28 -9.41
N SER A 73 2.89 6.23 -9.26
CA SER A 73 3.11 7.64 -9.56
C SER A 73 4.16 8.30 -8.66
N GLY A 74 4.30 7.85 -7.40
CA GLY A 74 5.29 8.35 -6.44
C GLY A 74 6.65 7.68 -6.55
N LEU A 75 6.73 6.48 -7.14
CA LEU A 75 7.99 5.76 -7.27
C LEU A 75 8.97 6.44 -8.24
N ALA A 76 10.25 6.40 -7.90
CA ALA A 76 11.33 6.78 -8.81
C ALA A 76 11.28 5.93 -10.10
N PRO A 77 11.79 6.43 -11.26
CA PRO A 77 11.74 5.68 -12.53
C PRO A 77 12.35 4.27 -12.47
N SER A 78 13.40 4.07 -11.67
CA SER A 78 14.07 2.77 -11.50
C SER A 78 13.50 1.90 -10.39
N ALA A 79 12.54 2.39 -9.61
CA ALA A 79 11.89 1.59 -8.57
C ALA A 79 10.72 0.77 -9.17
N ARG A 80 10.39 -0.35 -8.54
CA ARG A 80 9.35 -1.28 -9.02
C ARG A 80 8.23 -1.42 -8.00
N LEU A 81 7.02 -1.62 -8.50
CA LEU A 81 5.85 -2.02 -7.73
C LEU A 81 5.43 -3.43 -8.13
N ALA A 82 5.46 -4.36 -7.21
CA ALA A 82 4.87 -5.67 -7.37
C ALA A 82 3.43 -5.64 -6.84
N CYS A 83 2.47 -5.86 -7.73
CA CYS A 83 1.05 -5.97 -7.41
C CYS A 83 0.66 -7.43 -7.31
N VAL A 84 0.16 -7.84 -6.15
CA VAL A 84 -0.22 -9.22 -5.83
C VAL A 84 -1.73 -9.27 -5.59
N ASP A 85 -2.45 -10.03 -6.42
CA ASP A 85 -3.89 -10.20 -6.32
C ASP A 85 -4.32 -11.49 -7.03
N VAL A 86 -5.46 -12.03 -6.68
CA VAL A 86 -6.12 -13.10 -7.45
C VAL A 86 -6.84 -12.53 -8.67
N TRP A 87 -7.16 -11.24 -8.66
CA TRP A 87 -7.98 -10.51 -9.63
C TRP A 87 -9.34 -11.16 -9.92
N GLU A 88 -9.89 -11.84 -8.91
CA GLU A 88 -11.26 -12.35 -8.91
C GLU A 88 -12.01 -11.61 -7.80
N ASN A 89 -12.92 -10.69 -8.14
CA ASN A 89 -13.60 -9.83 -7.18
C ASN A 89 -14.80 -10.48 -6.45
N ARG A 90 -14.77 -11.80 -6.24
CA ARG A 90 -15.86 -12.56 -5.60
C ARG A 90 -16.22 -12.08 -4.19
N ALA A 91 -15.27 -11.49 -3.50
CA ALA A 91 -15.46 -10.98 -2.14
C ALA A 91 -15.99 -9.54 -2.09
N MET A 92 -16.06 -8.83 -3.24
CA MET A 92 -16.51 -7.45 -3.28
C MET A 92 -18.04 -7.35 -3.20
N PRO A 93 -18.59 -6.61 -2.21
CA PRO A 93 -20.03 -6.64 -1.94
C PRO A 93 -20.90 -5.94 -2.99
N TYR A 94 -20.28 -5.08 -3.81
CA TYR A 94 -21.01 -4.20 -4.75
C TYR A 94 -20.67 -4.44 -6.23
N ASP A 95 -19.65 -5.26 -6.52
CA ASP A 95 -19.25 -5.61 -7.87
C ASP A 95 -19.66 -7.07 -8.20
N PRO A 96 -20.11 -7.36 -9.43
CA PRO A 96 -20.36 -8.75 -9.82
C PRO A 96 -19.04 -9.54 -9.85
N PRO A 97 -19.07 -10.83 -9.53
CA PRO A 97 -17.89 -11.68 -9.63
C PRO A 97 -17.36 -11.72 -11.06
N GLU A 98 -16.18 -11.19 -11.28
CA GLU A 98 -15.53 -11.16 -12.61
C GLU A 98 -14.00 -11.15 -12.47
N ASP A 99 -13.30 -11.41 -13.60
CA ASP A 99 -11.86 -11.20 -13.70
C ASP A 99 -11.59 -9.71 -13.94
N VAL A 100 -11.07 -9.01 -12.93
CA VAL A 100 -10.78 -7.56 -12.99
C VAL A 100 -9.35 -7.24 -13.44
N LEU A 101 -8.51 -8.24 -13.75
CA LEU A 101 -7.15 -8.01 -14.23
C LEU A 101 -7.08 -7.15 -15.52
N PRO A 102 -7.98 -7.32 -16.52
CA PRO A 102 -7.97 -6.44 -17.69
C PRO A 102 -8.28 -4.98 -17.35
N GLU A 103 -9.14 -4.73 -16.35
CA GLU A 103 -9.44 -3.38 -15.88
C GLU A 103 -8.26 -2.78 -15.12
N PHE A 104 -7.62 -3.55 -14.23
CA PHE A 104 -6.37 -3.18 -13.57
C PHE A 104 -5.30 -2.74 -14.58
N GLN A 105 -5.09 -3.53 -15.64
CA GLN A 105 -4.09 -3.23 -16.67
C GLN A 105 -4.40 -1.93 -17.43
N ARG A 106 -5.68 -1.67 -17.75
CA ARG A 106 -6.09 -0.41 -18.38
C ARG A 106 -5.83 0.78 -17.47
N ASN A 107 -6.23 0.69 -16.20
CA ASN A 107 -6.13 1.78 -15.23
C ASN A 107 -4.68 2.12 -14.87
N THR A 108 -3.78 1.13 -14.93
CA THR A 108 -2.36 1.29 -14.59
C THR A 108 -1.45 1.46 -15.81
N THR A 109 -2.00 1.56 -17.02
CA THR A 109 -1.26 1.60 -18.30
C THR A 109 -0.13 2.64 -18.31
N LEU A 110 -0.34 3.83 -17.73
CA LEU A 110 0.66 4.90 -17.65
C LEU A 110 1.90 4.51 -16.82
N TYR A 111 1.77 3.50 -15.96
CA TYR A 111 2.82 3.06 -15.03
C TYR A 111 3.29 1.63 -15.30
N ARG A 112 2.90 1.03 -16.43
CA ARG A 112 3.21 -0.37 -16.79
C ARG A 112 4.70 -0.70 -16.69
N ASP A 113 5.57 0.26 -17.00
CA ASP A 113 7.02 0.06 -16.95
C ASP A 113 7.58 -0.02 -15.52
N LYS A 114 6.78 0.33 -14.51
CA LYS A 114 7.11 0.24 -13.09
C LYS A 114 6.40 -0.90 -12.37
N ILE A 115 5.36 -1.51 -12.98
CA ILE A 115 4.47 -2.48 -12.33
C ILE A 115 4.77 -3.89 -12.81
N ASP A 116 4.94 -4.80 -11.87
CA ASP A 116 4.98 -6.25 -12.07
C ASP A 116 3.73 -6.88 -11.44
N THR A 117 3.00 -7.71 -12.19
CA THR A 117 1.78 -8.38 -11.71
C THR A 117 2.07 -9.82 -11.30
N TYR A 118 1.62 -10.20 -10.11
CA TYR A 118 1.72 -11.54 -9.54
C TYR A 118 0.31 -12.06 -9.23
N ARG A 119 -0.29 -12.79 -10.19
CA ARG A 119 -1.63 -13.36 -10.01
C ARG A 119 -1.58 -14.60 -9.13
N GLY A 120 -2.22 -14.55 -7.96
CA GLY A 120 -2.30 -15.66 -7.04
C GLY A 120 -2.60 -15.25 -5.61
N LEU A 121 -2.72 -16.24 -4.75
CA LEU A 121 -2.87 -16.00 -3.31
C LEU A 121 -1.59 -15.36 -2.75
N SER A 122 -1.76 -14.35 -1.92
CA SER A 122 -0.70 -13.58 -1.29
C SER A 122 0.38 -14.46 -0.65
N ALA A 123 -0.03 -15.45 0.15
CA ALA A 123 0.88 -16.37 0.83
C ALA A 123 1.70 -17.25 -0.15
N ASP A 124 1.12 -17.61 -1.32
CA ASP A 124 1.80 -18.42 -2.31
C ASP A 124 2.90 -17.63 -3.03
N VAL A 125 2.61 -16.38 -3.34
CA VAL A 125 3.59 -15.46 -3.93
C VAL A 125 4.71 -15.17 -2.92
N ALA A 126 4.37 -14.91 -1.65
CA ALA A 126 5.35 -14.63 -0.59
C ALA A 126 6.36 -15.76 -0.39
N ARG A 127 5.94 -17.03 -0.46
CA ARG A 127 6.84 -18.19 -0.31
C ARG A 127 8.01 -18.21 -1.30
N ASN A 128 7.79 -17.64 -2.49
CA ASN A 128 8.79 -17.58 -3.56
C ASN A 128 9.49 -16.23 -3.66
N TRP A 129 9.11 -15.26 -2.83
CA TRP A 129 9.66 -13.90 -2.85
C TRP A 129 11.10 -13.86 -2.37
N LYS A 130 11.97 -13.15 -3.08
CA LYS A 130 13.42 -13.08 -2.76
C LYS A 130 13.93 -11.67 -2.54
N SER A 131 13.24 -10.66 -3.07
CA SER A 131 13.69 -9.28 -3.02
C SER A 131 13.41 -8.63 -1.66
N ARG A 132 14.23 -7.64 -1.28
CA ARG A 132 13.92 -6.78 -0.13
C ARG A 132 12.83 -5.78 -0.51
N ILE A 133 11.95 -5.49 0.45
CA ILE A 133 10.80 -4.59 0.28
C ILE A 133 11.07 -3.31 1.08
N ASP A 134 10.89 -2.15 0.45
CA ASP A 134 11.01 -0.83 1.06
C ASP A 134 9.66 -0.25 1.47
N LEU A 135 8.59 -0.60 0.75
CA LEU A 135 7.21 -0.28 1.05
C LEU A 135 6.35 -1.52 0.83
N LEU A 136 5.67 -1.98 1.87
CA LEU A 136 4.62 -2.99 1.81
C LEU A 136 3.28 -2.32 2.10
N PHE A 137 2.31 -2.45 1.19
CA PHE A 137 0.93 -2.03 1.38
C PHE A 137 0.02 -3.26 1.41
N ILE A 138 -0.75 -3.42 2.48
CA ILE A 138 -1.67 -4.55 2.70
C ILE A 138 -3.10 -4.02 2.65
N ASP A 139 -3.85 -4.49 1.66
CA ASP A 139 -5.25 -4.16 1.36
C ASP A 139 -5.99 -5.41 0.81
N GLY A 140 -5.66 -6.58 1.34
CA GLY A 140 -6.23 -7.87 0.91
C GLY A 140 -7.48 -8.24 1.71
N ASP A 141 -7.45 -9.39 2.37
CA ASP A 141 -8.54 -9.86 3.22
C ASP A 141 -8.56 -9.10 4.56
N HIS A 142 -9.67 -8.40 4.86
CA HIS A 142 -9.84 -7.61 6.07
C HIS A 142 -10.24 -8.43 7.30
N SER A 143 -10.39 -9.77 7.16
CA SER A 143 -10.53 -10.64 8.32
C SER A 143 -9.26 -10.61 9.19
N TYR A 144 -9.38 -10.97 10.45
CA TYR A 144 -8.20 -11.05 11.33
C TYR A 144 -7.18 -12.08 10.82
N GLU A 145 -7.67 -13.25 10.42
CA GLU A 145 -6.85 -14.36 9.93
C GLU A 145 -6.15 -14.00 8.61
N GLY A 146 -6.87 -13.37 7.68
CA GLY A 146 -6.35 -12.95 6.39
C GLY A 146 -5.26 -11.89 6.54
N CYS A 147 -5.57 -10.80 7.25
CA CYS A 147 -4.61 -9.73 7.50
C CYS A 147 -3.37 -10.21 8.27
N LEU A 148 -3.57 -11.06 9.30
CA LEU A 148 -2.46 -11.64 10.06
C LEU A 148 -1.58 -12.53 9.19
N GLY A 149 -2.19 -13.35 8.32
CA GLY A 149 -1.50 -14.20 7.36
C GLY A 149 -0.64 -13.39 6.38
N ASP A 150 -1.17 -12.29 5.86
CA ASP A 150 -0.41 -11.38 4.98
C ASP A 150 0.76 -10.73 5.72
N ILE A 151 0.54 -10.25 6.96
CA ILE A 151 1.63 -9.71 7.77
C ILE A 151 2.73 -10.75 7.99
N ASP A 152 2.37 -11.95 8.41
CA ASP A 152 3.33 -13.01 8.74
C ASP A 152 4.11 -13.50 7.51
N ALA A 153 3.46 -13.53 6.34
CA ALA A 153 4.09 -13.93 5.09
C ALA A 153 5.04 -12.85 4.52
N TRP A 154 4.67 -11.57 4.60
CA TRP A 154 5.39 -10.51 3.88
C TRP A 154 6.32 -9.66 4.76
N LEU A 155 5.99 -9.48 6.04
CA LEU A 155 6.82 -8.68 6.95
C LEU A 155 8.29 -9.14 7.02
N PRO A 156 8.63 -10.45 6.98
CA PRO A 156 10.02 -10.89 6.93
C PRO A 156 10.84 -10.31 5.77
N HIS A 157 10.21 -10.07 4.63
CA HIS A 157 10.85 -9.52 3.42
C HIS A 157 11.06 -8.00 3.48
N VAL A 158 10.30 -7.29 4.31
CA VAL A 158 10.48 -5.83 4.48
C VAL A 158 11.80 -5.57 5.18
N ARG A 159 12.62 -4.68 4.63
CA ARG A 159 13.90 -4.30 5.27
C ARG A 159 13.68 -3.55 6.59
N PRO A 160 14.64 -3.57 7.54
CA PRO A 160 14.61 -2.67 8.69
C PRO A 160 14.48 -1.21 8.22
N GLY A 161 13.57 -0.45 8.83
CA GLY A 161 13.26 0.92 8.44
C GLY A 161 12.38 1.05 7.18
N GLY A 162 11.99 -0.03 6.51
CA GLY A 162 10.99 -0.04 5.44
C GLY A 162 9.60 0.32 5.97
N TRP A 163 8.74 0.84 5.09
CA TRP A 163 7.36 1.17 5.42
C TRP A 163 6.45 -0.05 5.28
N VAL A 164 5.52 -0.17 6.24
CA VAL A 164 4.38 -1.09 6.15
C VAL A 164 3.11 -0.26 6.34
N ALA A 165 2.22 -0.32 5.37
CA ALA A 165 0.96 0.41 5.35
C ALA A 165 -0.21 -0.58 5.26
N PHE A 166 -1.33 -0.22 5.87
CA PHE A 166 -2.55 -1.02 5.94
C PHE A 166 -3.73 -0.15 5.58
N HIS A 167 -4.58 -0.63 4.67
CA HIS A 167 -5.89 -0.05 4.45
C HIS A 167 -6.86 -0.53 5.54
N ASP A 168 -7.97 0.18 5.69
CA ASP A 168 -9.03 -0.19 6.63
C ASP A 168 -8.55 -0.51 8.05
N SER A 169 -7.50 0.18 8.50
CA SER A 169 -6.84 -0.03 9.79
C SER A 169 -7.74 0.12 11.02
N GLY A 170 -8.93 0.71 10.84
CA GLY A 170 -9.98 0.80 11.85
C GLY A 170 -10.94 -0.38 11.91
N GLN A 171 -10.99 -1.24 10.89
CA GLN A 171 -11.81 -2.46 10.91
C GLN A 171 -11.26 -3.45 11.94
N GLU A 172 -12.15 -4.13 12.67
CA GLU A 172 -11.75 -4.93 13.85
C GLU A 172 -10.73 -6.02 13.51
N GLY A 173 -10.86 -6.72 12.39
CA GLY A 173 -9.91 -7.75 11.96
C GLY A 173 -8.51 -7.18 11.75
N VAL A 174 -8.40 -6.11 10.94
CA VAL A 174 -7.14 -5.43 10.63
C VAL A 174 -6.54 -4.80 11.89
N ALA A 175 -7.37 -4.08 12.68
CA ALA A 175 -6.93 -3.44 13.92
C ALA A 175 -6.38 -4.45 14.94
N ARG A 176 -6.98 -5.64 15.03
CA ARG A 176 -6.52 -6.73 15.90
C ARG A 176 -5.17 -7.28 15.42
N ALA A 177 -5.02 -7.60 14.14
CA ALA A 177 -3.77 -8.07 13.56
C ALA A 177 -2.63 -7.06 13.74
N LEU A 178 -2.91 -5.77 13.52
CA LEU A 178 -1.98 -4.67 13.78
C LEU A 178 -1.53 -4.60 15.25
N ARG A 179 -2.48 -4.71 16.20
CA ARG A 179 -2.13 -4.68 17.63
C ARG A 179 -1.21 -5.83 18.01
N GLU A 180 -1.38 -6.98 17.41
CA GLU A 180 -0.61 -8.17 17.71
C GLU A 180 0.81 -8.13 17.11
N ARG A 181 0.97 -7.69 15.87
CA ARG A 181 2.26 -7.72 15.16
C ARG A 181 3.07 -6.43 15.26
N PHE A 182 2.42 -5.31 15.53
CA PHE A 182 3.10 -4.01 15.68
C PHE A 182 3.03 -3.52 17.12
N PRO A 183 4.13 -3.55 17.91
CA PRO A 183 4.18 -3.06 19.27
C PRO A 183 3.70 -1.60 19.37
N ARG A 184 3.12 -1.23 20.52
CA ARG A 184 2.61 0.14 20.76
C ARG A 184 3.63 1.22 20.41
N ALA A 185 4.92 0.99 20.73
CA ALA A 185 6.00 1.94 20.41
C ALA A 185 6.25 2.11 18.90
N ALA A 186 6.02 1.09 18.08
CA ALA A 186 6.10 1.22 16.62
C ALA A 186 4.87 1.95 16.08
N ARG A 187 3.68 1.64 16.62
CA ARG A 187 2.42 2.27 16.22
C ARG A 187 2.35 3.76 16.60
N SER A 188 2.94 4.16 17.74
CA SER A 188 2.95 5.57 18.18
C SER A 188 3.80 6.48 17.28
N LEU A 189 4.69 5.91 16.46
CA LEU A 189 5.51 6.62 15.47
C LEU A 189 4.95 6.50 14.05
N GLY A 190 3.78 5.88 13.89
CA GLY A 190 3.10 5.74 12.61
C GLY A 190 2.41 7.03 12.15
N VAL A 191 1.96 7.01 10.91
CA VAL A 191 1.15 8.05 10.30
C VAL A 191 -0.23 7.49 9.98
N GLN A 192 -1.25 8.37 10.01
CA GLN A 192 -2.63 8.02 9.69
C GLN A 192 -3.19 9.02 8.68
N SER A 193 -3.84 8.53 7.62
CA SER A 193 -4.60 9.33 6.66
C SER A 193 -5.81 8.54 6.17
N GLY A 194 -7.01 9.03 6.45
CA GLY A 194 -8.22 8.24 6.21
C GLY A 194 -8.17 6.94 7.00
N SER A 195 -8.47 5.84 6.33
CA SER A 195 -8.37 4.49 6.89
C SER A 195 -6.96 3.90 6.83
N ILE A 196 -6.01 4.56 6.12
CA ILE A 196 -4.63 4.08 6.02
C ILE A 196 -3.84 4.40 7.29
N PHE A 197 -3.28 3.36 7.89
CA PHE A 197 -2.23 3.46 8.90
C PHE A 197 -0.92 2.96 8.31
N ALA A 198 0.19 3.69 8.52
CA ALA A 198 1.52 3.22 8.10
C ALA A 198 2.56 3.43 9.21
N ALA A 199 3.47 2.47 9.35
CA ALA A 199 4.58 2.51 10.30
C ALA A 199 5.85 1.93 9.68
N ARG A 200 7.00 2.26 10.27
CA ARG A 200 8.26 1.64 9.86
C ARG A 200 8.49 0.32 10.59
N LYS A 201 8.96 -0.69 9.85
CA LYS A 201 9.49 -1.92 10.42
C LYS A 201 10.73 -1.58 11.25
N ARG A 202 10.79 -2.06 12.49
CA ARG A 202 11.98 -2.00 13.35
C ARG A 202 12.93 -3.15 13.08
#